data_24f1946c43a94a9bc486d5f6e6d15d9e
#
_entry.id   24f1946c43a94a9bc486d5f6e6d15d9e
#
_cell.length_a   1.000
_cell.length_b   1.000
_cell.length_c   1.000
_cell.angle_alpha   90.00
_cell.angle_beta   90.00
_cell.angle_gamma   90.00
#
_symmetry.space_group_name_H-M   'P 1'
#
loop_
_entity.id
_entity.type
_entity.pdbx_description
1 polymer ?
#
loop_
_entity_poly.entity_id
_entity_poly.type
_entity_poly.pdbx_seq_one_letter_code
_entity_poly.pdbx_strand_id
1 'polypeptide(L)'
;MTQQARFNLSLQSAEEIIEKNRGDGGQRYDLIYIDPPFGLQREFQMIEADGTKKSFQDTWTSYDDYIDWLAKIIDGLFGLLKKDGWLYSHNNFEGNALVLGKVEKRVRKSFYTNISWVRSHPKNNIRIGWGNIVDSIMVLRKGNPFFDVEYSPLDSTYAANSFRNEDERGRYALAPATGEKSRPGHQFEYKGWSPTFGWRYSEEKTKELDKQGLIHFGKNKPYKKIYLEESKGSPVQNIWSDIYNLTRTEQNKRNYPTQKPLKMMERIVRSSCPSNGRVLDPFCGSGTTAIATFNVGENRSCDTFDVSEDALEIARDTLAQLGANLSD
;
A
#
# COMPACT_ATOMS: atom_id res chain seq x y z
N MET A 1 -28.67 -8.84 -7.48
CA MET A 1 -27.76 -8.80 -8.65
C MET A 1 -26.46 -8.22 -8.17
N THR A 2 -25.39 -8.98 -8.16
CA THR A 2 -24.04 -8.49 -7.82
C THR A 2 -23.60 -7.54 -8.94
N GLN A 3 -23.36 -6.29 -8.62
CA GLN A 3 -22.89 -5.30 -9.58
C GLN A 3 -21.49 -5.75 -10.05
N GLN A 4 -21.33 -5.98 -11.34
CA GLN A 4 -20.05 -6.39 -11.93
C GLN A 4 -19.02 -5.26 -11.78
N ALA A 5 -17.74 -5.61 -11.53
CA ALA A 5 -16.64 -4.65 -11.48
C ALA A 5 -16.62 -3.78 -12.75
N ARG A 6 -16.38 -2.48 -12.59
CA ARG A 6 -16.32 -1.51 -13.69
C ARG A 6 -14.99 -0.79 -13.68
N PHE A 7 -14.48 -0.53 -14.88
CA PHE A 7 -13.24 0.21 -15.08
C PHE A 7 -13.55 1.41 -15.99
N ASN A 8 -13.43 2.59 -15.43
CA ASN A 8 -13.62 3.86 -16.14
C ASN A 8 -12.27 4.49 -16.45
N LEU A 9 -12.06 4.88 -17.70
CA LEU A 9 -10.86 5.57 -18.16
C LEU A 9 -11.28 6.82 -18.95
N SER A 10 -10.99 8.00 -18.42
CA SER A 10 -11.42 9.25 -19.03
C SER A 10 -10.32 10.30 -19.08
N LEU A 11 -10.33 11.09 -20.16
CA LEU A 11 -9.42 12.22 -20.37
C LEU A 11 -9.88 13.40 -19.51
N GLN A 12 -9.37 13.51 -18.31
CA GLN A 12 -9.68 14.58 -17.34
C GLN A 12 -8.48 14.79 -16.42
N SER A 13 -8.29 16.03 -15.99
CA SER A 13 -7.30 16.37 -14.96
C SER A 13 -7.81 16.02 -13.54
N ALA A 14 -6.89 15.94 -12.59
CA ALA A 14 -7.23 15.74 -11.19
C ALA A 14 -8.10 16.87 -10.64
N GLU A 15 -7.87 18.11 -11.08
CA GLU A 15 -8.66 19.28 -10.71
C GLU A 15 -10.11 19.17 -11.19
N GLU A 16 -10.31 18.78 -12.45
CA GLU A 16 -11.64 18.60 -13.03
C GLU A 16 -12.44 17.52 -12.29
N ILE A 17 -11.79 16.43 -11.90
CA ILE A 17 -12.41 15.36 -11.13
C ILE A 17 -12.82 15.86 -9.74
N ILE A 18 -11.95 16.61 -9.07
CA ILE A 18 -12.23 17.19 -7.76
C ILE A 18 -13.43 18.15 -7.87
N GLU A 19 -13.43 19.06 -8.86
CA GLU A 19 -14.48 20.05 -9.04
C GLU A 19 -15.83 19.39 -9.36
N LYS A 20 -15.88 18.45 -10.31
CA LYS A 20 -17.10 17.72 -10.70
C LYS A 20 -17.73 16.99 -9.52
N ASN A 21 -16.95 16.55 -8.55
CA ASN A 21 -17.43 15.77 -7.41
C ASN A 21 -17.62 16.61 -6.13
N ARG A 22 -17.39 17.92 -6.17
CA ARG A 22 -17.46 18.83 -5.02
C ARG A 22 -18.86 19.01 -4.43
N GLY A 23 -19.91 18.82 -5.22
CA GLY A 23 -21.30 19.09 -4.84
C GLY A 23 -22.13 17.87 -4.41
N ASP A 24 -21.71 16.66 -4.74
CA ASP A 24 -22.55 15.45 -4.70
C ASP A 24 -22.50 14.64 -3.39
N GLY A 25 -21.97 15.20 -2.30
CA GLY A 25 -21.69 14.41 -1.10
C GLY A 25 -20.58 13.37 -1.30
N GLY A 26 -19.88 13.48 -2.34
CA GLY A 26 -18.69 12.96 -3.05
C GLY A 26 -17.81 11.85 -2.45
N GLN A 27 -18.16 11.27 -1.30
CA GLN A 27 -17.35 10.21 -0.68
C GLN A 27 -17.59 8.86 -1.36
N ARG A 28 -16.78 8.54 -2.36
CA ARG A 28 -17.03 7.41 -3.26
C ARG A 28 -15.96 6.32 -3.22
N TYR A 29 -14.71 6.65 -2.80
CA TYR A 29 -13.56 5.78 -2.95
C TYR A 29 -13.08 5.22 -1.61
N ASP A 30 -12.77 3.93 -1.62
CA ASP A 30 -12.15 3.23 -0.49
C ASP A 30 -10.63 3.46 -0.50
N LEU A 31 -10.06 3.55 -1.70
CA LEU A 31 -8.64 3.75 -1.95
C LEU A 31 -8.43 4.81 -3.03
N ILE A 32 -7.55 5.76 -2.77
CA ILE A 32 -7.01 6.69 -3.76
C ILE A 32 -5.50 6.50 -3.80
N TYR A 33 -4.95 6.27 -4.98
CA TYR A 33 -3.52 6.25 -5.24
C TYR A 33 -3.18 7.37 -6.23
N ILE A 34 -2.12 8.11 -5.97
CA ILE A 34 -1.63 9.14 -6.88
C ILE A 34 -0.12 9.01 -7.08
N ASP A 35 0.28 9.17 -8.34
CA ASP A 35 1.66 9.23 -8.81
C ASP A 35 1.84 10.47 -9.72
N PRO A 36 1.69 11.69 -9.15
CA PRO A 36 1.79 12.92 -9.92
C PRO A 36 3.20 13.13 -10.45
N PRO A 37 3.42 14.03 -11.42
CA PRO A 37 4.76 14.54 -11.73
C PRO A 37 5.48 14.96 -10.45
N PHE A 38 6.82 14.82 -10.38
CA PHE A 38 7.58 15.06 -9.14
C PHE A 38 8.16 16.47 -9.04
N GLY A 39 7.77 17.39 -9.94
CA GLY A 39 8.27 18.77 -9.97
C GLY A 39 9.76 18.87 -10.31
N LEU A 40 10.30 17.88 -11.03
CA LEU A 40 11.74 17.77 -11.29
C LEU A 40 12.25 18.69 -12.39
N GLN A 41 11.40 19.55 -12.96
CA GLN A 41 11.73 20.45 -14.09
C GLN A 41 12.31 19.66 -15.28
N ARG A 42 11.70 18.52 -15.63
CA ARG A 42 12.17 17.62 -16.69
C ARG A 42 11.08 17.37 -17.72
N GLU A 43 11.50 17.29 -18.96
CA GLU A 43 10.71 16.77 -20.05
C GLU A 43 10.92 15.24 -20.11
N PHE A 44 9.82 14.50 -20.05
CA PHE A 44 9.85 13.03 -20.24
C PHE A 44 9.45 12.72 -21.68
N GLN A 45 10.30 12.00 -22.40
CA GLN A 45 10.05 11.63 -23.80
C GLN A 45 9.60 10.17 -23.86
N MET A 46 8.49 9.95 -24.53
CA MET A 46 8.07 8.63 -25.03
C MET A 46 8.53 8.48 -26.46
N ILE A 47 9.04 7.30 -26.83
CA ILE A 47 9.35 6.97 -28.21
C ILE A 47 8.36 5.87 -28.61
N GLU A 48 7.47 6.17 -29.53
CA GLU A 48 6.52 5.21 -30.07
C GLU A 48 7.21 4.16 -30.95
N ALA A 49 6.49 3.07 -31.24
CA ALA A 49 7.02 1.97 -32.06
C ALA A 49 7.40 2.43 -33.49
N ASP A 50 6.77 3.49 -34.00
CA ASP A 50 7.06 4.12 -35.28
C ASP A 50 8.21 5.14 -35.24
N GLY A 51 8.84 5.35 -34.06
CA GLY A 51 9.90 6.31 -33.83
C GLY A 51 9.43 7.72 -33.50
N THR A 52 8.13 7.97 -33.42
CA THR A 52 7.57 9.27 -33.01
C THR A 52 7.92 9.56 -31.57
N LYS A 53 8.39 10.77 -31.29
CA LYS A 53 8.70 11.22 -29.93
C LYS A 53 7.53 12.06 -29.42
N LYS A 54 6.90 11.57 -28.35
CA LYS A 54 5.93 12.33 -27.55
C LYS A 54 6.57 12.74 -26.24
N SER A 55 6.28 13.93 -25.75
CA SER A 55 6.80 14.39 -24.46
C SER A 55 5.67 14.91 -23.59
N PHE A 56 5.77 14.65 -22.29
CA PHE A 56 4.99 15.40 -21.31
C PHE A 56 5.95 16.23 -20.44
N GLN A 57 5.50 17.43 -20.10
CA GLN A 57 6.30 18.38 -19.36
C GLN A 57 5.97 18.33 -17.88
N ASP A 58 7.00 18.09 -17.05
CA ASP A 58 6.96 18.32 -15.60
C ASP A 58 7.61 19.69 -15.31
N THR A 59 6.98 20.76 -15.86
CA THR A 59 7.51 22.13 -15.79
C THR A 59 6.60 23.03 -14.96
N TRP A 60 7.17 23.63 -13.94
CA TRP A 60 6.52 24.52 -12.99
C TRP A 60 7.27 25.85 -12.93
N THR A 61 6.60 26.95 -12.58
CA THR A 61 7.24 28.25 -12.39
C THR A 61 8.29 28.18 -11.28
N SER A 62 7.97 27.47 -10.21
CA SER A 62 8.90 27.13 -9.12
C SER A 62 8.53 25.79 -8.50
N TYR A 63 9.43 25.23 -7.68
CA TYR A 63 9.14 24.02 -6.92
C TYR A 63 8.06 24.28 -5.86
N ASP A 64 8.02 25.49 -5.29
CA ASP A 64 6.97 25.87 -4.33
C ASP A 64 5.57 25.90 -4.98
N ASP A 65 5.45 26.35 -6.22
CA ASP A 65 4.18 26.31 -6.98
C ASP A 65 3.70 24.88 -7.21
N TYR A 66 4.63 23.98 -7.53
CA TYR A 66 4.32 22.55 -7.62
C TYR A 66 3.81 21.99 -6.28
N ILE A 67 4.48 22.29 -5.17
CA ILE A 67 4.09 21.83 -3.83
C ILE A 67 2.72 22.40 -3.43
N ASP A 68 2.45 23.66 -3.71
CA ASP A 68 1.15 24.31 -3.43
C ASP A 68 0.03 23.69 -4.27
N TRP A 69 0.31 23.37 -5.55
CA TRP A 69 -0.62 22.65 -6.41
C TRP A 69 -0.91 21.24 -5.87
N LEU A 70 0.12 20.47 -5.58
CA LEU A 70 -0.06 19.10 -5.13
C LEU A 70 -0.78 19.03 -3.78
N ALA A 71 -0.53 19.99 -2.88
CA ALA A 71 -1.26 20.09 -1.63
C ALA A 71 -2.78 20.30 -1.86
N LYS A 72 -3.17 21.18 -2.81
CA LYS A 72 -4.58 21.40 -3.18
C LYS A 72 -5.22 20.14 -3.78
N ILE A 73 -4.47 19.43 -4.64
CA ILE A 73 -4.91 18.15 -5.21
C ILE A 73 -5.18 17.13 -4.09
N ILE A 74 -4.24 16.96 -3.18
CA ILE A 74 -4.39 16.00 -2.06
C ILE A 74 -5.56 16.39 -1.15
N ASP A 75 -5.74 17.67 -0.83
CA ASP A 75 -6.87 18.15 -0.03
C ASP A 75 -8.22 17.86 -0.70
N GLY A 76 -8.31 18.08 -2.01
CA GLY A 76 -9.49 17.79 -2.81
C GLY A 76 -9.78 16.29 -2.89
N LEU A 77 -8.79 15.49 -3.25
CA LEU A 77 -8.91 14.03 -3.35
C LEU A 77 -9.24 13.38 -2.00
N PHE A 78 -8.67 13.87 -0.90
CA PHE A 78 -9.03 13.39 0.44
C PHE A 78 -10.51 13.62 0.75
N GLY A 79 -11.12 14.66 0.17
CA GLY A 79 -12.58 14.89 0.22
C GLY A 79 -13.37 13.79 -0.45
N LEU A 80 -12.87 13.17 -1.51
CA LEU A 80 -13.53 12.10 -2.27
C LEU A 80 -13.43 10.72 -1.60
N LEU A 81 -12.56 10.55 -0.60
CA LEU A 81 -12.52 9.32 0.20
C LEU A 81 -13.81 9.13 0.97
N LYS A 82 -14.29 7.89 1.03
CA LYS A 82 -15.33 7.46 1.96
C LYS A 82 -14.97 7.85 3.39
N LYS A 83 -15.93 7.72 4.32
CA LYS A 83 -15.72 7.94 5.75
C LYS A 83 -14.50 7.17 6.26
N ASP A 84 -14.31 5.96 5.76
CA ASP A 84 -13.22 5.05 6.10
C ASP A 84 -12.47 4.71 4.80
N GLY A 85 -11.32 5.33 4.55
CA GLY A 85 -10.57 5.16 3.29
C GLY A 85 -9.09 5.54 3.41
N TRP A 86 -8.32 5.13 2.39
CA TRP A 86 -6.89 5.35 2.29
C TRP A 86 -6.53 6.24 1.12
N LEU A 87 -5.57 7.14 1.29
CA LEU A 87 -4.90 7.86 0.20
C LEU A 87 -3.41 7.60 0.27
N TYR A 88 -2.83 7.16 -0.85
CA TYR A 88 -1.41 6.94 -1.06
C TYR A 88 -0.90 7.99 -2.05
N SER A 89 0.09 8.79 -1.64
CA SER A 89 0.76 9.78 -2.49
C SER A 89 2.20 9.38 -2.72
N HIS A 90 2.50 8.96 -3.94
CA HIS A 90 3.84 8.59 -4.35
C HIS A 90 4.60 9.83 -4.82
N ASN A 91 5.78 10.07 -4.25
CA ASN A 91 6.66 11.17 -4.61
C ASN A 91 8.09 10.86 -4.13
N ASN A 92 9.01 11.81 -4.31
CA ASN A 92 10.24 11.79 -3.53
C ASN A 92 9.97 12.19 -2.07
N PHE A 93 10.94 11.95 -1.20
CA PHE A 93 10.79 12.22 0.24
C PHE A 93 10.56 13.72 0.52
N GLU A 94 11.30 14.60 -0.15
CA GLU A 94 11.21 16.05 0.03
C GLU A 94 9.82 16.57 -0.37
N GLY A 95 9.31 16.15 -1.54
CA GLY A 95 7.99 16.55 -2.04
C GLY A 95 6.89 16.15 -1.06
N ASN A 96 6.86 14.90 -0.58
CA ASN A 96 5.86 14.46 0.38
C ASN A 96 5.98 15.20 1.73
N ALA A 97 7.20 15.50 2.20
CA ALA A 97 7.40 16.23 3.46
C ALA A 97 6.90 17.68 3.36
N LEU A 98 7.23 18.38 2.27
CA LEU A 98 6.79 19.76 2.03
C LEU A 98 5.27 19.84 1.84
N VAL A 99 4.70 18.95 1.04
CA VAL A 99 3.24 18.86 0.82
C VAL A 99 2.49 18.61 2.13
N LEU A 100 3.00 17.71 2.99
CA LEU A 100 2.39 17.45 4.29
C LEU A 100 2.36 18.71 5.19
N GLY A 101 3.33 19.61 5.02
CA GLY A 101 3.34 20.93 5.68
C GLY A 101 2.28 21.90 5.16
N LYS A 102 1.86 21.76 3.90
CA LYS A 102 0.97 22.70 3.17
C LYS A 102 -0.51 22.27 3.18
N VAL A 103 -0.81 20.95 3.21
CA VAL A 103 -2.19 20.47 3.22
C VAL A 103 -2.99 20.98 4.42
N GLU A 104 -4.31 21.00 4.28
CA GLU A 104 -5.23 21.39 5.36
C GLU A 104 -4.97 20.62 6.66
N LYS A 105 -5.20 21.28 7.80
CA LYS A 105 -4.99 20.68 9.14
C LYS A 105 -5.69 19.33 9.32
N ARG A 106 -6.90 19.17 8.76
CA ARG A 106 -7.66 17.89 8.82
C ARG A 106 -6.94 16.77 8.08
N VAL A 107 -6.39 17.07 6.88
CA VAL A 107 -5.66 16.11 6.05
C VAL A 107 -4.31 15.77 6.68
N ARG A 108 -3.58 16.78 7.16
CA ARG A 108 -2.32 16.57 7.89
C ARG A 108 -2.48 15.68 9.13
N LYS A 109 -3.58 15.82 9.86
CA LYS A 109 -3.89 14.95 11.03
C LYS A 109 -4.19 13.50 10.63
N SER A 110 -4.48 13.25 9.38
CA SER A 110 -4.73 11.92 8.82
C SER A 110 -3.45 11.19 8.38
N PHE A 111 -2.28 11.82 8.50
CA PHE A 111 -1.01 11.17 8.24
C PHE A 111 -0.87 9.92 9.11
N TYR A 112 -0.68 8.78 8.45
CA TYR A 112 -0.55 7.49 9.11
C TYR A 112 0.90 7.01 9.13
N THR A 113 1.54 6.97 7.96
CA THR A 113 2.93 6.54 7.82
C THR A 113 3.52 7.01 6.49
N ASN A 114 4.83 6.88 6.36
CA ASN A 114 5.53 6.96 5.09
C ASN A 114 6.11 5.59 4.75
N ILE A 115 5.87 5.09 3.54
CA ILE A 115 6.49 3.89 3.02
C ILE A 115 7.75 4.30 2.27
N SER A 116 8.88 3.72 2.64
CA SER A 116 10.14 3.84 1.93
C SER A 116 10.27 2.69 0.94
N TRP A 117 10.07 2.98 -0.35
CA TRP A 117 10.19 1.98 -1.39
C TRP A 117 11.59 2.00 -2.00
N VAL A 118 12.34 0.92 -1.80
CA VAL A 118 13.66 0.71 -2.41
C VAL A 118 13.47 0.31 -3.87
N ARG A 119 13.47 1.31 -4.77
CA ARG A 119 13.13 1.14 -6.18
C ARG A 119 14.23 0.52 -7.05
N SER A 120 15.48 0.55 -6.59
CA SER A 120 16.59 0.02 -7.39
C SER A 120 17.72 -0.52 -6.50
N HIS A 121 18.52 -1.40 -7.08
CA HIS A 121 19.77 -1.83 -6.47
C HIS A 121 20.75 -0.67 -6.26
N PRO A 122 21.68 -0.77 -5.30
CA PRO A 122 22.76 0.21 -5.11
C PRO A 122 23.54 0.45 -6.41
N LYS A 123 23.92 1.70 -6.65
CA LYS A 123 24.69 2.10 -7.83
C LYS A 123 26.17 2.24 -7.49
N ASN A 124 27.04 1.72 -8.33
CA ASN A 124 28.51 1.72 -8.10
C ASN A 124 29.18 3.07 -8.43
N ASN A 125 28.47 4.05 -8.96
CA ASN A 125 29.02 5.33 -9.40
C ASN A 125 28.89 6.46 -8.38
N ILE A 126 28.53 6.15 -7.13
CA ILE A 126 28.46 7.11 -6.04
C ILE A 126 29.88 7.46 -5.58
N ARG A 127 30.22 8.76 -5.61
CA ARG A 127 31.53 9.26 -5.19
C ARG A 127 31.45 10.18 -3.97
N ILE A 128 30.35 10.89 -3.82
CA ILE A 128 30.13 11.86 -2.73
C ILE A 128 28.69 11.70 -2.22
N GLY A 129 28.53 11.55 -0.90
CA GLY A 129 27.24 11.43 -0.24
C GLY A 129 26.58 10.06 -0.41
N TRP A 130 25.27 9.99 -0.13
CA TRP A 130 24.48 8.77 -0.20
C TRP A 130 23.68 8.74 -1.48
N GLY A 131 23.68 7.61 -2.19
CA GLY A 131 22.87 7.43 -3.40
C GLY A 131 21.37 7.36 -3.10
N ASN A 132 20.57 8.08 -3.85
CA ASN A 132 19.11 8.03 -3.73
C ASN A 132 18.55 6.85 -4.55
N ILE A 133 18.16 5.78 -3.86
CA ILE A 133 17.53 4.58 -4.43
C ILE A 133 16.13 4.33 -3.85
N VAL A 134 15.60 5.30 -3.10
CA VAL A 134 14.32 5.18 -2.38
C VAL A 134 13.36 6.24 -2.88
N ASP A 135 12.13 5.84 -3.19
CA ASP A 135 11.00 6.75 -3.32
C ASP A 135 10.13 6.68 -2.05
N SER A 136 9.32 7.69 -1.86
CA SER A 136 8.47 7.92 -0.69
C SER A 136 7.01 7.76 -1.09
N ILE A 137 6.25 6.97 -0.34
CA ILE A 137 4.79 6.89 -0.50
C ILE A 137 4.18 7.34 0.82
N MET A 138 3.67 8.56 0.83
CA MET A 138 2.93 9.11 1.97
C MET A 138 1.55 8.45 2.06
N VAL A 139 1.18 7.96 3.24
CA VAL A 139 -0.09 7.29 3.48
C VAL A 139 -0.95 8.12 4.44
N LEU A 140 -2.13 8.51 3.97
CA LEU A 140 -3.14 9.20 4.76
C LEU A 140 -4.30 8.24 5.07
N ARG A 141 -4.74 8.22 6.33
CA ARG A 141 -5.83 7.39 6.83
C ARG A 141 -7.02 8.23 7.25
N LYS A 142 -8.19 7.99 6.63
CA LYS A 142 -9.45 8.60 7.03
C LYS A 142 -10.29 7.56 7.78
N GLY A 143 -10.69 7.88 9.00
CA GLY A 143 -11.49 6.99 9.83
C GLY A 143 -10.80 5.68 10.22
N ASN A 144 -11.52 4.57 10.07
CA ASN A 144 -11.03 3.22 10.36
C ASN A 144 -11.20 2.30 9.13
N PRO A 145 -10.42 2.53 8.05
CA PRO A 145 -10.59 1.81 6.80
C PRO A 145 -10.18 0.34 6.89
N PHE A 146 -10.70 -0.45 5.94
CA PHE A 146 -10.25 -1.81 5.71
C PHE A 146 -8.73 -1.86 5.52
N PHE A 147 -8.10 -2.87 6.11
CA PHE A 147 -6.71 -3.19 5.87
C PHE A 147 -6.47 -4.70 6.02
N ASP A 148 -6.05 -5.34 4.95
CA ASP A 148 -5.59 -6.72 4.96
C ASP A 148 -4.07 -6.77 5.06
N VAL A 149 -3.58 -7.51 6.04
CA VAL A 149 -2.14 -7.56 6.34
C VAL A 149 -1.46 -8.54 5.38
N GLU A 150 -0.57 -8.02 4.54
CA GLU A 150 0.31 -8.84 3.72
C GLU A 150 1.47 -9.38 4.54
N TYR A 151 1.87 -10.62 4.27
CA TYR A 151 2.96 -11.30 4.95
C TYR A 151 4.05 -11.68 3.94
N SER A 152 5.30 -11.46 4.31
CA SER A 152 6.46 -12.00 3.62
C SER A 152 6.93 -13.30 4.28
N PRO A 153 7.58 -14.21 3.56
CA PRO A 153 8.23 -15.37 4.16
C PRO A 153 9.13 -14.95 5.31
N LEU A 154 9.20 -15.79 6.35
CA LEU A 154 10.14 -15.55 7.44
C LEU A 154 11.57 -15.60 6.90
N ASP A 155 12.41 -14.68 7.35
CA ASP A 155 13.85 -14.77 7.13
C ASP A 155 14.37 -16.12 7.66
N SER A 156 15.22 -16.79 6.87
CA SER A 156 15.71 -18.14 7.21
C SER A 156 16.52 -18.16 8.49
N THR A 157 17.32 -17.13 8.75
CA THR A 157 18.11 -16.97 9.96
C THR A 157 17.21 -16.73 11.17
N TYR A 158 16.20 -15.88 11.00
CA TYR A 158 15.18 -15.65 12.03
C TYR A 158 14.39 -16.94 12.33
N ALA A 159 13.94 -17.64 11.30
CA ALA A 159 13.22 -18.91 11.46
C ALA A 159 14.07 -19.95 12.20
N ALA A 160 15.34 -20.12 11.82
CA ALA A 160 16.27 -21.03 12.48
C ALA A 160 16.54 -20.65 13.95
N ASN A 161 16.64 -19.36 14.25
CA ASN A 161 16.94 -18.85 15.57
C ASN A 161 15.73 -18.79 16.52
N SER A 162 14.53 -18.59 16.00
CA SER A 162 13.32 -18.43 16.81
C SER A 162 12.57 -19.74 17.03
N PHE A 163 12.52 -20.62 16.02
CA PHE A 163 11.78 -21.89 16.07
C PHE A 163 12.74 -23.05 16.42
N ARG A 164 13.33 -22.98 17.61
CA ARG A 164 14.36 -23.93 18.06
C ARG A 164 13.80 -25.16 18.76
N ASN A 165 12.57 -25.10 19.22
CA ASN A 165 11.92 -26.21 19.91
C ASN A 165 11.21 -27.08 18.87
N GLU A 166 11.08 -28.37 19.17
CA GLU A 166 10.42 -29.34 18.32
C GLU A 166 9.61 -30.31 19.16
N ASP A 167 8.45 -30.70 18.67
CA ASP A 167 7.65 -31.81 19.18
C ASP A 167 6.99 -32.55 18.01
N GLU A 168 6.08 -33.50 18.28
CA GLU A 168 5.41 -34.32 17.27
C GLU A 168 4.69 -33.49 16.16
N ARG A 169 4.28 -32.25 16.48
CA ARG A 169 3.60 -31.32 15.56
C ARG A 169 4.57 -30.52 14.70
N GLY A 170 5.88 -30.53 15.03
CA GLY A 170 6.92 -29.84 14.30
C GLY A 170 7.65 -28.78 15.12
N ARG A 171 8.42 -27.94 14.41
CA ARG A 171 9.23 -26.89 15.03
C ARG A 171 8.37 -25.71 15.51
N TYR A 172 8.67 -25.20 16.70
CA TYR A 172 7.93 -24.09 17.28
C TYR A 172 8.80 -23.07 18.01
N ALA A 173 8.32 -21.82 18.03
CA ALA A 173 8.81 -20.74 18.88
C ALA A 173 7.95 -20.61 20.14
N LEU A 174 8.54 -20.07 21.21
CA LEU A 174 7.87 -19.76 22.47
C LEU A 174 7.65 -18.26 22.59
N ALA A 175 6.39 -17.84 22.58
CA ALA A 175 5.99 -16.47 22.86
C ALA A 175 5.42 -16.37 24.28
N PRO A 176 5.73 -15.33 25.09
CA PRO A 176 5.14 -15.17 26.42
C PRO A 176 3.61 -15.22 26.38
N ALA A 177 3.02 -16.11 27.21
CA ALA A 177 1.57 -16.16 27.39
C ALA A 177 1.09 -15.16 28.47
N THR A 178 2.03 -14.45 29.11
CA THR A 178 1.78 -13.45 30.14
C THR A 178 1.67 -12.04 29.55
N GLY A 179 0.85 -11.17 30.16
CA GLY A 179 0.73 -9.76 29.81
C GLY A 179 1.94 -8.94 30.26
N GLU A 180 2.15 -7.79 29.61
CA GLU A 180 3.12 -6.76 30.01
C GLU A 180 2.46 -5.62 30.79
N LYS A 181 1.14 -5.54 30.71
CA LYS A 181 0.28 -4.59 31.43
C LYS A 181 -0.98 -5.31 31.87
N SER A 182 -1.47 -4.93 33.05
CA SER A 182 -2.75 -5.45 33.56
C SER A 182 -3.90 -5.04 32.63
N ARG A 183 -4.80 -6.00 32.38
CA ARG A 183 -6.03 -5.80 31.61
C ARG A 183 -7.21 -6.38 32.38
N PRO A 184 -8.39 -5.75 32.38
CA PRO A 184 -9.59 -6.33 32.98
C PRO A 184 -9.88 -7.72 32.40
N GLY A 185 -10.23 -8.68 33.26
CA GLY A 185 -10.55 -10.06 32.83
C GLY A 185 -9.36 -10.94 32.47
N HIS A 186 -8.11 -10.45 32.59
CA HIS A 186 -6.90 -11.22 32.29
C HIS A 186 -6.11 -11.61 33.55
N GLN A 187 -6.57 -11.23 34.73
CA GLN A 187 -5.97 -11.60 36.02
C GLN A 187 -6.74 -12.76 36.62
N PHE A 188 -6.21 -13.95 36.47
CA PHE A 188 -6.78 -15.19 37.01
C PHE A 188 -5.65 -16.20 37.28
N GLU A 189 -5.92 -17.14 38.16
CA GLU A 189 -5.05 -18.30 38.41
C GLU A 189 -5.41 -19.45 37.48
N TYR A 190 -4.39 -20.05 36.85
CA TYR A 190 -4.56 -21.23 36.02
C TYR A 190 -3.37 -22.18 36.16
N LYS A 191 -3.63 -23.45 36.54
CA LYS A 191 -2.61 -24.47 36.75
C LYS A 191 -1.45 -24.01 37.67
N GLY A 192 -1.77 -23.28 38.74
CA GLY A 192 -0.78 -22.76 39.69
C GLY A 192 -0.03 -21.51 39.23
N TRP A 193 -0.43 -20.90 38.12
CA TRP A 193 0.17 -19.68 37.59
C TRP A 193 -0.76 -18.48 37.76
N SER A 194 -0.25 -17.45 38.46
CA SER A 194 -0.90 -16.12 38.61
C SER A 194 0.08 -15.03 38.18
N PRO A 195 0.23 -14.78 36.88
CA PRO A 195 1.22 -13.79 36.41
C PRO A 195 0.92 -12.37 36.93
N THR A 196 1.97 -11.62 37.33
CA THR A 196 1.86 -10.28 37.96
C THR A 196 0.99 -9.30 37.14
N PHE A 197 1.12 -9.31 35.81
CA PHE A 197 0.32 -8.47 34.92
C PHE A 197 -0.83 -9.24 34.24
N GLY A 198 -1.13 -10.45 34.74
CA GLY A 198 -2.14 -11.32 34.19
C GLY A 198 -1.67 -12.04 32.91
N TRP A 199 -2.61 -12.70 32.30
CA TRP A 199 -2.42 -13.44 31.05
C TRP A 199 -2.57 -12.55 29.83
N ARG A 200 -1.95 -12.93 28.71
CA ARG A 200 -2.13 -12.26 27.42
C ARG A 200 -3.51 -12.53 26.81
N TYR A 201 -4.13 -13.62 27.16
CA TYR A 201 -5.43 -14.11 26.69
C TYR A 201 -6.45 -14.12 27.82
N SER A 202 -7.76 -14.13 27.51
CA SER A 202 -8.81 -14.36 28.51
C SER A 202 -8.70 -15.77 29.11
N GLU A 203 -9.39 -16.00 30.21
CA GLU A 203 -9.36 -17.30 30.88
C GLU A 203 -9.87 -18.44 29.97
N GLU A 204 -10.99 -18.22 29.26
CA GLU A 204 -11.57 -19.17 28.32
C GLU A 204 -10.58 -19.48 27.20
N LYS A 205 -9.96 -18.44 26.62
CA LYS A 205 -9.00 -18.63 25.53
C LYS A 205 -7.71 -19.30 26.00
N THR A 206 -7.26 -19.05 27.21
CA THR A 206 -6.10 -19.72 27.81
C THR A 206 -6.37 -21.23 28.00
N LYS A 207 -7.54 -21.58 28.52
CA LYS A 207 -7.97 -22.98 28.66
C LYS A 207 -8.11 -23.69 27.32
N GLU A 208 -8.66 -23.01 26.31
CA GLU A 208 -8.75 -23.53 24.94
C GLU A 208 -7.37 -23.81 24.34
N LEU A 209 -6.45 -22.86 24.44
CA LEU A 209 -5.08 -23.02 23.94
C LEU A 209 -4.32 -24.13 24.65
N ASP A 210 -4.52 -24.28 25.96
CA ASP A 210 -3.92 -25.39 26.73
C ASP A 210 -4.49 -26.74 26.31
N LYS A 211 -5.82 -26.84 26.13
CA LYS A 211 -6.47 -28.05 25.62
C LYS A 211 -5.95 -28.46 24.23
N GLN A 212 -5.57 -27.50 23.42
CA GLN A 212 -4.95 -27.69 22.10
C GLN A 212 -3.44 -28.04 22.18
N GLY A 213 -2.86 -28.12 23.40
CA GLY A 213 -1.43 -28.35 23.60
C GLY A 213 -0.54 -27.13 23.21
N LEU A 214 -1.14 -25.97 23.09
CA LEU A 214 -0.44 -24.73 22.64
C LEU A 214 0.12 -23.90 23.81
N ILE A 215 -0.12 -24.27 25.07
CA ILE A 215 0.52 -23.65 26.24
C ILE A 215 1.66 -24.53 26.74
N HIS A 216 2.83 -23.95 26.84
CA HIS A 216 4.00 -24.55 27.47
C HIS A 216 4.23 -23.89 28.82
N PHE A 217 4.11 -24.66 29.91
CA PHE A 217 4.38 -24.19 31.26
C PHE A 217 5.88 -24.35 31.54
N GLY A 218 6.65 -23.29 31.23
CA GLY A 218 8.09 -23.26 31.46
C GLY A 218 8.40 -23.04 32.95
N LYS A 219 9.70 -23.16 33.32
CA LYS A 219 10.15 -23.02 34.72
C LYS A 219 9.81 -21.64 35.33
N ASN A 220 9.86 -20.56 34.53
CA ASN A 220 9.74 -19.19 35.05
C ASN A 220 8.39 -18.53 34.68
N LYS A 221 7.77 -18.94 33.61
CA LYS A 221 6.49 -18.42 33.15
C LYS A 221 5.87 -19.30 32.07
N PRO A 222 4.55 -19.19 31.84
CA PRO A 222 3.88 -19.88 30.75
C PRO A 222 4.16 -19.16 29.41
N TYR A 223 4.22 -19.97 28.34
CA TYR A 223 4.44 -19.55 26.97
C TYR A 223 3.36 -20.14 26.05
N LYS A 224 3.07 -19.44 24.97
CA LYS A 224 2.32 -20.01 23.83
C LYS A 224 3.30 -20.57 22.82
N LYS A 225 3.06 -21.79 22.35
CA LYS A 225 3.75 -22.38 21.21
C LYS A 225 3.20 -21.75 19.93
N ILE A 226 4.10 -21.36 19.02
CA ILE A 226 3.80 -20.88 17.67
C ILE A 226 4.54 -21.79 16.72
N TYR A 227 3.84 -22.61 15.95
CA TYR A 227 4.45 -23.56 15.03
C TYR A 227 4.90 -22.87 13.75
N LEU A 228 6.06 -23.26 13.22
CA LEU A 228 6.65 -22.71 12.00
C LEU A 228 5.72 -22.93 10.80
N GLU A 229 5.17 -24.13 10.67
CA GLU A 229 4.25 -24.52 9.59
C GLU A 229 2.93 -23.72 9.59
N GLU A 230 2.54 -23.18 10.75
CA GLU A 230 1.33 -22.38 10.91
C GLU A 230 1.61 -20.87 10.82
N SER A 231 2.88 -20.49 10.69
CA SER A 231 3.27 -19.10 10.61
C SER A 231 2.90 -18.52 9.25
N LYS A 232 2.16 -17.42 9.25
CA LYS A 232 1.88 -16.65 8.03
C LYS A 232 3.12 -15.93 7.48
N GLY A 233 4.24 -15.94 8.22
CA GLY A 233 5.40 -15.12 7.89
C GLY A 233 5.49 -13.85 8.74
N SER A 234 6.30 -12.90 8.29
CA SER A 234 6.43 -11.57 8.90
C SER A 234 5.49 -10.57 8.23
N PRO A 235 4.67 -9.82 9.00
CA PRO A 235 3.88 -8.75 8.41
C PRO A 235 4.77 -7.76 7.65
N VAL A 236 4.41 -7.43 6.42
CA VAL A 236 5.10 -6.41 5.64
C VAL A 236 4.97 -5.06 6.36
N GLN A 237 6.09 -4.37 6.52
CA GLN A 237 6.16 -3.08 7.19
C GLN A 237 6.27 -1.94 6.14
N ASN A 238 6.63 -0.75 6.59
CA ASN A 238 6.74 0.45 5.77
C ASN A 238 8.11 0.62 5.07
N ILE A 239 8.90 -0.43 4.97
CA ILE A 239 10.11 -0.50 4.13
C ILE A 239 9.88 -1.60 3.11
N TRP A 240 9.78 -1.22 1.83
CA TRP A 240 9.58 -2.16 0.73
C TRP A 240 10.87 -2.29 -0.07
N SER A 241 11.57 -3.40 0.11
CA SER A 241 12.82 -3.74 -0.58
C SER A 241 12.74 -5.02 -1.41
N ASP A 242 11.55 -5.59 -1.49
CA ASP A 242 11.26 -6.86 -2.15
C ASP A 242 10.61 -6.68 -3.54
N ILE A 243 10.31 -5.44 -3.91
CA ILE A 243 9.75 -5.05 -5.21
C ILE A 243 10.63 -3.98 -5.81
N TYR A 244 11.30 -4.28 -6.92
CA TYR A 244 12.14 -3.31 -7.62
C TYR A 244 11.41 -2.69 -8.80
N ASN A 245 11.92 -1.55 -9.27
CA ASN A 245 11.49 -0.94 -10.52
C ASN A 245 11.63 -1.93 -11.69
N LEU A 246 10.78 -1.74 -12.68
CA LEU A 246 10.87 -2.50 -13.92
C LEU A 246 12.22 -2.25 -14.59
N THR A 247 12.81 -3.30 -15.14
CA THR A 247 13.99 -3.20 -16.00
C THR A 247 13.61 -2.51 -17.32
N ARG A 248 14.60 -1.97 -18.04
CA ARG A 248 14.38 -1.37 -19.35
C ARG A 248 13.66 -2.32 -20.33
N THR A 249 13.97 -3.60 -20.29
CA THR A 249 13.34 -4.63 -21.11
C THR A 249 11.86 -4.82 -20.76
N GLU A 250 11.51 -4.74 -19.47
CA GLU A 250 10.12 -4.85 -19.02
C GLU A 250 9.31 -3.59 -19.31
N GLN A 251 9.92 -2.38 -19.17
CA GLN A 251 9.31 -1.11 -19.56
C GLN A 251 9.00 -1.06 -21.06
N ASN A 252 9.93 -1.53 -21.91
CA ASN A 252 9.75 -1.54 -23.36
C ASN A 252 8.60 -2.45 -23.83
N LYS A 253 8.18 -3.42 -23.03
CA LYS A 253 7.03 -4.27 -23.37
C LYS A 253 5.69 -3.52 -23.40
N ARG A 254 5.59 -2.38 -22.71
CA ARG A 254 4.38 -1.55 -22.65
C ARG A 254 4.61 -0.12 -23.15
N ASN A 255 5.78 0.20 -23.68
CA ASN A 255 6.17 1.52 -24.22
C ASN A 255 5.87 2.74 -23.30
N TYR A 256 5.86 2.55 -21.97
CA TYR A 256 5.61 3.65 -21.03
C TYR A 256 6.78 3.82 -20.02
N PRO A 257 7.52 4.95 -20.06
CA PRO A 257 8.80 5.10 -19.37
C PRO A 257 8.72 5.18 -17.83
N THR A 258 7.58 5.60 -17.28
CA THR A 258 7.39 5.80 -15.83
C THR A 258 6.51 4.76 -15.17
N GLN A 259 6.28 3.62 -15.85
CA GLN A 259 5.41 2.56 -15.36
C GLN A 259 5.88 2.04 -13.99
N LYS A 260 4.96 1.98 -13.03
CA LYS A 260 5.20 1.38 -11.72
C LYS A 260 5.11 -0.15 -11.76
N PRO A 261 5.83 -0.87 -10.90
CA PRO A 261 5.71 -2.33 -10.80
C PRO A 261 4.30 -2.76 -10.43
N LEU A 262 3.74 -3.67 -11.22
CA LEU A 262 2.38 -4.18 -11.00
C LEU A 262 2.21 -4.78 -9.61
N LYS A 263 3.20 -5.54 -9.12
CA LYS A 263 3.21 -6.14 -7.76
C LYS A 263 3.05 -5.09 -6.65
N MET A 264 3.61 -3.89 -6.84
CA MET A 264 3.49 -2.81 -5.86
C MET A 264 2.04 -2.31 -5.79
N MET A 265 1.42 -2.13 -6.94
CA MET A 265 0.01 -1.69 -7.01
C MET A 265 -0.95 -2.77 -6.53
N GLU A 266 -0.69 -4.05 -6.86
CA GLU A 266 -1.47 -5.18 -6.34
C GLU A 266 -1.38 -5.27 -4.81
N ARG A 267 -0.20 -5.03 -4.22
CA ARG A 267 -0.02 -4.94 -2.76
C ARG A 267 -0.90 -3.84 -2.17
N ILE A 268 -0.84 -2.62 -2.71
CA ILE A 268 -1.63 -1.49 -2.22
C ILE A 268 -3.14 -1.79 -2.33
N VAL A 269 -3.59 -2.26 -3.49
CA VAL A 269 -5.02 -2.55 -3.73
C VAL A 269 -5.52 -3.67 -2.82
N ARG A 270 -4.80 -4.78 -2.72
CA ARG A 270 -5.17 -5.93 -1.87
C ARG A 270 -5.26 -5.54 -0.40
N SER A 271 -4.25 -4.81 0.08
CA SER A 271 -4.22 -4.41 1.49
C SER A 271 -5.25 -3.35 1.84
N SER A 272 -5.58 -2.42 0.94
CA SER A 272 -6.26 -1.16 1.31
C SER A 272 -7.63 -0.94 0.67
N CYS A 273 -8.04 -1.79 -0.27
CA CYS A 273 -9.36 -1.73 -0.87
C CYS A 273 -10.15 -2.99 -0.51
N PRO A 274 -11.32 -2.90 0.13
CA PRO A 274 -12.14 -4.07 0.43
C PRO A 274 -12.71 -4.71 -0.83
N SER A 275 -13.20 -5.96 -0.75
CA SER A 275 -14.01 -6.56 -1.80
C SER A 275 -15.21 -5.67 -2.15
N ASN A 276 -15.55 -5.57 -3.43
CA ASN A 276 -16.56 -4.64 -3.98
C ASN A 276 -16.19 -3.15 -3.74
N GLY A 277 -14.96 -2.83 -3.36
CA GLY A 277 -14.49 -1.47 -3.13
C GLY A 277 -14.19 -0.72 -4.43
N ARG A 278 -14.01 0.60 -4.31
CA ARG A 278 -13.68 1.49 -5.44
C ARG A 278 -12.34 2.16 -5.25
N VAL A 279 -11.54 2.09 -6.30
CA VAL A 279 -10.21 2.71 -6.39
C VAL A 279 -10.30 3.94 -7.30
N LEU A 280 -9.55 4.99 -6.97
CA LEU A 280 -9.34 6.15 -7.83
C LEU A 280 -7.85 6.34 -8.09
N ASP A 281 -7.50 6.56 -9.36
CA ASP A 281 -6.18 7.02 -9.78
C ASP A 281 -6.32 8.16 -10.82
N PRO A 282 -6.16 9.43 -10.41
CA PRO A 282 -6.26 10.58 -11.30
C PRO A 282 -4.97 10.90 -12.07
N PHE A 283 -3.95 10.04 -12.00
CA PHE A 283 -2.68 10.11 -12.71
C PHE A 283 -2.32 8.74 -13.27
N CYS A 284 -3.21 8.17 -14.06
CA CYS A 284 -3.19 6.75 -14.35
C CYS A 284 -1.99 6.28 -15.19
N GLY A 285 -1.37 7.15 -15.98
CA GLY A 285 -0.30 6.78 -16.89
C GLY A 285 -0.68 5.54 -17.72
N SER A 286 0.15 4.52 -17.69
CA SER A 286 -0.10 3.23 -18.39
C SER A 286 -1.18 2.35 -17.75
N GLY A 287 -1.96 2.84 -16.79
CA GLY A 287 -3.08 2.12 -16.18
C GLY A 287 -2.69 1.05 -15.15
N THR A 288 -1.50 1.12 -14.58
CA THR A 288 -1.03 0.06 -13.66
C THR A 288 -1.97 -0.15 -12.46
N THR A 289 -2.56 0.91 -11.93
CA THR A 289 -3.53 0.84 -10.81
C THR A 289 -4.81 0.10 -11.21
N ALA A 290 -5.35 0.39 -12.39
CA ALA A 290 -6.55 -0.28 -12.90
C ALA A 290 -6.28 -1.76 -13.18
N ILE A 291 -5.13 -2.09 -13.80
CA ILE A 291 -4.70 -3.45 -14.06
C ILE A 291 -4.51 -4.22 -12.75
N ALA A 292 -3.89 -3.61 -11.75
CA ALA A 292 -3.74 -4.21 -10.42
C ALA A 292 -5.11 -4.47 -9.77
N THR A 293 -6.04 -3.54 -9.90
CA THR A 293 -7.39 -3.68 -9.37
C THR A 293 -8.12 -4.84 -10.05
N PHE A 294 -7.98 -4.98 -11.36
CA PHE A 294 -8.53 -6.11 -12.12
C PHE A 294 -7.93 -7.44 -11.66
N ASN A 295 -6.62 -7.53 -11.54
CA ASN A 295 -5.91 -8.75 -11.13
C ASN A 295 -6.24 -9.20 -9.70
N VAL A 296 -6.33 -8.24 -8.78
CA VAL A 296 -6.74 -8.52 -7.39
C VAL A 296 -8.18 -9.03 -7.33
N GLY A 297 -9.02 -8.61 -8.27
CA GLY A 297 -10.36 -9.13 -8.44
C GLY A 297 -11.33 -8.78 -7.32
N GLU A 298 -12.12 -9.77 -6.86
CA GLU A 298 -13.11 -9.63 -5.79
C GLU A 298 -14.11 -8.49 -6.04
N ASN A 299 -14.47 -8.30 -7.31
CA ASN A 299 -15.44 -7.31 -7.77
C ASN A 299 -15.08 -5.85 -7.42
N ARG A 300 -13.76 -5.54 -7.31
CA ARG A 300 -13.28 -4.18 -7.14
C ARG A 300 -13.40 -3.40 -8.44
N SER A 301 -13.73 -2.12 -8.35
CA SER A 301 -13.84 -1.21 -9.49
C SER A 301 -12.76 -0.13 -9.42
N CYS A 302 -12.36 0.40 -10.59
CA CYS A 302 -11.35 1.45 -10.66
C CYS A 302 -11.79 2.56 -11.62
N ASP A 303 -11.75 3.79 -11.13
CA ASP A 303 -11.85 4.99 -11.95
C ASP A 303 -10.45 5.57 -12.14
N THR A 304 -10.01 5.68 -13.38
CA THR A 304 -8.70 6.19 -13.74
C THR A 304 -8.80 7.35 -14.72
N PHE A 305 -7.93 8.31 -14.55
CA PHE A 305 -7.94 9.53 -15.33
C PHE A 305 -6.51 9.93 -15.67
N ASP A 306 -6.36 10.59 -16.81
CA ASP A 306 -5.10 11.18 -17.23
C ASP A 306 -5.38 12.37 -18.16
N VAL A 307 -4.41 13.24 -18.30
CA VAL A 307 -4.42 14.35 -19.29
C VAL A 307 -3.83 13.93 -20.63
N SER A 308 -3.29 12.71 -20.73
CA SER A 308 -2.69 12.12 -21.94
C SER A 308 -3.62 11.07 -22.53
N GLU A 309 -4.14 11.33 -23.73
CA GLU A 309 -4.95 10.32 -24.47
C GLU A 309 -4.13 9.07 -24.78
N ASP A 310 -2.85 9.22 -25.12
CA ASP A 310 -1.97 8.08 -25.42
C ASP A 310 -1.80 7.15 -24.21
N ALA A 311 -1.67 7.73 -23.02
CA ALA A 311 -1.59 6.96 -21.77
C ALA A 311 -2.88 6.17 -21.53
N LEU A 312 -4.03 6.79 -21.74
CA LEU A 312 -5.34 6.15 -21.60
C LEU A 312 -5.58 5.06 -22.64
N GLU A 313 -5.12 5.25 -23.90
CA GLU A 313 -5.23 4.25 -24.96
C GLU A 313 -4.44 2.98 -24.57
N ILE A 314 -3.18 3.12 -24.12
CA ILE A 314 -2.37 2.00 -23.61
C ILE A 314 -3.09 1.27 -22.45
N ALA A 315 -3.68 2.02 -21.55
CA ALA A 315 -4.40 1.45 -20.41
C ALA A 315 -5.67 0.71 -20.85
N ARG A 316 -6.46 1.30 -21.77
CA ARG A 316 -7.68 0.68 -22.35
C ARG A 316 -7.36 -0.62 -23.06
N ASP A 317 -6.37 -0.60 -23.96
CA ASP A 317 -5.97 -1.77 -24.71
C ASP A 317 -5.54 -2.93 -23.79
N THR A 318 -4.76 -2.61 -22.77
CA THR A 318 -4.32 -3.63 -21.80
C THR A 318 -5.50 -4.21 -21.02
N LEU A 319 -6.42 -3.37 -20.53
CA LEU A 319 -7.59 -3.83 -19.79
C LEU A 319 -8.58 -4.59 -20.66
N ALA A 320 -8.76 -4.17 -21.91
CA ALA A 320 -9.60 -4.88 -22.90
C ALA A 320 -9.04 -6.28 -23.19
N GLN A 321 -7.71 -6.41 -23.38
CA GLN A 321 -7.05 -7.71 -23.57
C GLN A 321 -7.20 -8.63 -22.34
N LEU A 322 -7.30 -8.08 -21.15
CA LEU A 322 -7.59 -8.82 -19.92
C LEU A 322 -9.07 -9.18 -19.75
N GLY A 323 -9.96 -8.64 -20.58
CA GLY A 323 -11.40 -8.87 -20.49
C GLY A 323 -12.10 -8.03 -19.42
N ALA A 324 -11.53 -6.88 -19.06
CA ALA A 324 -12.15 -5.96 -18.10
C ALA A 324 -13.43 -5.35 -18.67
N ASN A 325 -14.43 -5.13 -17.82
CA ASN A 325 -15.67 -4.42 -18.18
C ASN A 325 -15.38 -2.91 -18.16
N LEU A 326 -15.06 -2.37 -19.35
CA LEU A 326 -14.80 -0.94 -19.51
C LEU A 326 -16.14 -0.19 -19.57
N SER A 327 -16.24 0.93 -18.89
CA SER A 327 -17.36 1.88 -18.99
C SER A 327 -16.88 3.15 -19.68
N ASP A 328 -17.69 3.64 -20.59
CA ASP A 328 -17.50 4.93 -21.25
C ASP A 328 -17.64 6.10 -20.27
#